data_49ed87873b19009e79c1474751376cbc
#
_entry.id   49ed87873b19009e79c1474751376cbc
#
_cell.length_a   1.000
_cell.length_b   1.000
_cell.length_c   1.000
_cell.angle_alpha   90.00
_cell.angle_beta   90.00
_cell.angle_gamma   90.00
#
_symmetry.space_group_name_H-M   'P 1'
#
loop_
_entity.id
_entity.type
_entity.pdbx_description
1 polymer ?
#
loop_
_entity_poly.entity_id
_entity_poly.type
_entity_poly.pdbx_seq_one_letter_code
_entity_poly.pdbx_strand_id
1 'polypeptide(L)'
;MRCKLFVFLLLANLISVSQNTTYPQYPNPVKIPVYLSATFAELRSNAFHAGVDIKTQGVEGEEVFAVADGYVSRIGVSPYGYGKVLYITHNDGYTSVYAHLSKFNKRITEFVKSKQYEDESFTQNIMLDKDKFPIKKGDYLGLTGNSGSSGGPHLHYEIRYTKTQEPVNPLYFGLKVKDNIKPNIQGLALYPLENSVVNNADTAVYLEVAKEDNKYKLENPVFTANGNIAFGINVFDQADGSNNKNGVYSIELYADEELIFSIFSDKYSYSETRYINSLIDYSHYIKENERFVRTEIDEFNKLKLYEKRYGVVSVNEGDTLKMKYVVKDYNKNKSILHFILIGTSLHEIAETEELPRSYYRIYDGESANIYLDGFEAEVPEYAFYKDVAIKAAQIDTINNIFSNFAYQLGNEEIPLHKKITVRLMPKNEFVGDSSLYIAYKNKKGEFVFLGNKMVDSYLEAMTNVLGTYFIAKDSVAPSIKTVNFKSNSSISENWSLRVEIDDEGSGIMKYEMYVNDEWVLADYDAKKKLLVYQIDNHIKKGHNSLKVIVTDMVGNKKVYTTTLQR
;
A
#
# COMPACT_ATOMS: atom_id res chain seq x y z
N MET A 1 61.27 31.76 25.57
CA MET A 1 60.20 32.35 24.75
C MET A 1 59.15 31.27 24.47
N ARG A 2 58.03 31.29 25.20
CA ARG A 2 56.91 30.37 25.00
C ARG A 2 55.82 31.09 24.21
N CYS A 3 55.62 30.71 22.97
CA CYS A 3 54.56 31.23 22.11
C CYS A 3 53.25 30.56 22.52
N LYS A 4 52.26 31.30 23.04
CA LYS A 4 50.88 30.82 23.28
C LYS A 4 50.09 31.03 22.01
N LEU A 5 49.68 29.91 21.39
CA LEU A 5 48.76 29.91 20.27
C LEU A 5 47.32 30.02 20.82
N PHE A 6 46.66 31.14 20.56
CA PHE A 6 45.21 31.32 20.83
C PHE A 6 44.43 30.76 19.66
N VAL A 7 43.70 29.66 19.89
CA VAL A 7 42.72 29.14 18.95
C VAL A 7 41.41 29.85 19.24
N PHE A 8 40.97 30.71 18.31
CA PHE A 8 39.60 31.26 18.30
C PHE A 8 38.65 30.21 17.72
N LEU A 9 37.84 29.60 18.57
CA LEU A 9 36.68 28.83 18.13
C LEU A 9 35.58 29.81 17.72
N LEU A 10 35.36 29.96 16.41
CA LEU A 10 34.16 30.59 15.86
C LEU A 10 32.99 29.59 16.01
N LEU A 11 32.15 29.80 17.01
CA LEU A 11 30.81 29.19 17.10
C LEU A 11 29.94 29.83 16.02
N ALA A 12 29.83 29.17 14.87
CA ALA A 12 28.79 29.48 13.88
C ALA A 12 27.48 28.97 14.44
N ASN A 13 26.66 29.85 14.98
CA ASN A 13 25.25 29.59 15.23
C ASN A 13 24.56 29.40 13.89
N LEU A 14 24.36 28.15 13.47
CA LEU A 14 23.41 27.76 12.42
C LEU A 14 22.01 28.05 12.95
N ILE A 15 21.53 29.27 12.71
CA ILE A 15 20.12 29.58 12.83
C ILE A 15 19.41 28.75 11.75
N SER A 16 18.82 27.65 12.14
CA SER A 16 17.87 26.91 11.34
C SER A 16 16.67 27.85 11.12
N VAL A 17 16.66 28.56 10.00
CA VAL A 17 15.47 29.28 9.55
C VAL A 17 14.45 28.23 9.14
N SER A 18 13.57 27.88 10.05
CA SER A 18 12.32 27.21 9.71
C SER A 18 11.62 28.10 8.68
N GLN A 19 11.69 27.74 7.41
CA GLN A 19 10.83 28.35 6.40
C GLN A 19 9.40 28.01 6.79
N ASN A 20 8.67 28.99 7.31
CA ASN A 20 7.22 28.92 7.45
C ASN A 20 6.62 28.77 6.03
N THR A 21 6.49 27.56 5.56
CA THR A 21 5.86 27.25 4.27
C THR A 21 4.38 27.53 4.44
N THR A 22 3.92 28.69 3.95
CA THR A 22 2.48 28.99 3.90
C THR A 22 1.86 28.25 2.73
N TYR A 23 1.08 27.21 3.02
CA TYR A 23 0.33 26.48 2.00
C TYR A 23 -0.89 27.28 1.52
N PRO A 24 -1.24 27.23 0.22
CA PRO A 24 -2.47 27.85 -0.28
C PRO A 24 -3.69 27.23 0.40
N GLN A 25 -4.70 28.06 0.66
CA GLN A 25 -5.93 27.62 1.32
C GLN A 25 -7.00 27.31 0.28
N TYR A 26 -7.36 26.04 0.15
CA TYR A 26 -8.34 25.55 -0.80
C TYR A 26 -9.72 25.36 -0.14
N PRO A 27 -10.83 25.53 -0.90
CA PRO A 27 -12.14 25.10 -0.44
C PRO A 27 -12.20 23.58 -0.36
N ASN A 28 -13.17 23.05 0.37
CA ASN A 28 -13.47 21.62 0.36
C ASN A 28 -13.81 21.16 -1.07
N PRO A 29 -13.34 19.98 -1.49
CA PRO A 29 -13.65 19.43 -2.82
C PRO A 29 -15.10 18.92 -2.94
N VAL A 30 -15.84 18.87 -1.85
CA VAL A 30 -17.25 18.44 -1.76
C VAL A 30 -18.06 19.47 -0.96
N LYS A 31 -19.38 19.52 -1.19
CA LYS A 31 -20.29 20.42 -0.46
C LYS A 31 -20.92 19.81 0.79
N ILE A 32 -20.69 18.51 1.03
CA ILE A 32 -21.13 17.83 2.24
C ILE A 32 -20.16 18.09 3.42
N PRO A 33 -20.58 17.87 4.67
CA PRO A 33 -19.67 17.90 5.82
C PRO A 33 -18.52 16.91 5.65
N VAL A 34 -17.29 17.36 5.93
CA VAL A 34 -16.09 16.53 5.77
C VAL A 34 -15.86 15.68 7.01
N TYR A 35 -16.04 14.39 6.87
CA TYR A 35 -15.63 13.35 7.81
C TYR A 35 -14.62 12.44 7.12
N LEU A 36 -13.56 12.06 7.83
CA LEU A 36 -12.52 11.20 7.26
C LEU A 36 -12.76 9.72 7.61
N SER A 37 -12.53 8.86 6.64
CA SER A 37 -12.41 7.41 6.84
C SER A 37 -10.96 6.94 6.81
N ALA A 38 -10.04 7.78 6.33
CA ALA A 38 -8.60 7.58 6.40
C ALA A 38 -7.86 8.93 6.32
N THR A 39 -6.70 9.00 6.99
CA THR A 39 -5.83 10.18 7.03
C THR A 39 -4.60 10.01 6.13
N PHE A 40 -3.89 11.12 5.90
CA PHE A 40 -2.63 11.13 5.16
C PHE A 40 -1.55 10.34 5.89
N ALA A 41 -0.71 9.62 5.13
CA ALA A 41 0.35 8.74 5.61
C ALA A 41 -0.12 7.61 6.56
N GLU A 42 -1.42 7.32 6.62
CA GLU A 42 -1.94 6.14 7.32
C GLU A 42 -1.26 4.86 6.82
N LEU A 43 -0.92 3.97 7.76
CA LEU A 43 -0.21 2.74 7.47
C LEU A 43 -1.12 1.73 6.74
N ARG A 44 -0.81 1.42 5.48
CA ARG A 44 -1.48 0.39 4.65
C ARG A 44 -0.58 -0.82 4.47
N SER A 45 -1.05 -1.87 3.82
CA SER A 45 -0.18 -2.99 3.44
C SER A 45 0.82 -2.53 2.37
N ASN A 46 2.11 -2.53 2.71
CA ASN A 46 3.23 -2.17 1.84
C ASN A 46 3.24 -0.72 1.29
N ALA A 47 2.42 0.18 1.81
CA ALA A 47 2.36 1.57 1.34
C ALA A 47 1.78 2.50 2.40
N PHE A 48 2.13 3.78 2.33
CA PHE A 48 1.43 4.87 3.03
C PHE A 48 0.24 5.35 2.22
N HIS A 49 -0.82 5.80 2.89
CA HIS A 49 -1.97 6.44 2.26
C HIS A 49 -1.59 7.82 1.72
N ALA A 50 -1.77 8.04 0.41
CA ALA A 50 -1.25 9.24 -0.27
C ALA A 50 -2.13 10.49 -0.14
N GLY A 51 -3.29 10.36 0.48
CA GLY A 51 -4.26 11.45 0.62
C GLY A 51 -5.09 11.34 1.88
N VAL A 52 -6.31 11.83 1.78
CA VAL A 52 -7.37 11.63 2.77
C VAL A 52 -8.59 11.02 2.09
N ASP A 53 -9.31 10.16 2.80
CA ASP A 53 -10.56 9.57 2.31
C ASP A 53 -11.74 10.30 2.95
N ILE A 54 -12.49 11.07 2.16
CA ILE A 54 -13.65 11.84 2.60
C ILE A 54 -14.89 10.95 2.49
N LYS A 55 -15.56 10.71 3.62
CA LYS A 55 -16.79 9.89 3.69
C LYS A 55 -17.94 10.55 2.93
N THR A 56 -18.69 9.74 2.20
CA THR A 56 -19.89 10.13 1.47
C THR A 56 -21.15 9.47 2.05
N GLN A 57 -21.16 9.24 3.37
CA GLN A 57 -22.28 8.62 4.10
C GLN A 57 -22.67 7.23 3.57
N GLY A 58 -21.73 6.50 2.95
CA GLY A 58 -21.96 5.17 2.38
C GLY A 58 -22.66 5.16 1.04
N VAL A 59 -22.86 6.33 0.40
CA VAL A 59 -23.48 6.46 -0.92
C VAL A 59 -22.52 6.99 -1.97
N GLU A 60 -22.75 6.65 -3.21
CA GLU A 60 -22.12 7.26 -4.37
C GLU A 60 -22.94 8.43 -4.88
N GLY A 61 -22.33 9.37 -5.62
CA GLY A 61 -23.06 10.41 -6.34
C GLY A 61 -23.00 11.81 -5.75
N GLU A 62 -22.19 12.04 -4.69
CA GLU A 62 -21.94 13.41 -4.21
C GLU A 62 -21.09 14.18 -5.22
N GLU A 63 -21.41 15.47 -5.43
CA GLU A 63 -20.71 16.33 -6.37
C GLU A 63 -19.28 16.66 -5.93
N VAL A 64 -18.33 16.54 -6.86
CA VAL A 64 -16.90 16.87 -6.67
C VAL A 64 -16.57 18.14 -7.44
N PHE A 65 -15.83 19.05 -6.80
CA PHE A 65 -15.48 20.36 -7.34
C PHE A 65 -13.97 20.60 -7.33
N ALA A 66 -13.49 21.37 -8.30
CA ALA A 66 -12.11 21.83 -8.37
C ALA A 66 -11.78 22.81 -7.22
N VAL A 67 -10.67 22.57 -6.54
CA VAL A 67 -10.26 23.39 -5.38
C VAL A 67 -9.54 24.67 -5.78
N ALA A 68 -8.97 24.76 -6.98
CA ALA A 68 -8.27 25.93 -7.50
C ALA A 68 -8.30 25.96 -9.04
N ASP A 69 -7.93 27.11 -9.62
CA ASP A 69 -7.73 27.28 -11.06
C ASP A 69 -6.58 26.39 -11.55
N GLY A 70 -6.69 25.87 -12.76
CA GLY A 70 -5.68 25.00 -13.37
C GLY A 70 -6.17 24.32 -14.62
N TYR A 71 -5.74 23.10 -14.85
CA TYR A 71 -6.19 22.27 -15.97
C TYR A 71 -6.12 20.78 -15.62
N VAL A 72 -6.94 19.97 -16.24
CA VAL A 72 -6.86 18.50 -16.11
C VAL A 72 -5.59 18.03 -16.82
N SER A 73 -4.59 17.63 -16.06
CA SER A 73 -3.29 17.16 -16.57
C SER A 73 -3.23 15.67 -16.84
N ARG A 74 -4.07 14.89 -16.15
CA ARG A 74 -4.15 13.43 -16.35
C ARG A 74 -5.54 12.92 -16.01
N ILE A 75 -6.01 11.93 -16.80
CA ILE A 75 -7.23 11.17 -16.54
C ILE A 75 -6.87 9.69 -16.49
N GLY A 76 -7.29 9.01 -15.43
CA GLY A 76 -7.13 7.55 -15.30
C GLY A 76 -8.49 6.86 -15.21
N VAL A 77 -8.60 5.70 -15.86
CA VAL A 77 -9.70 4.74 -15.71
C VAL A 77 -9.11 3.35 -15.59
N SER A 78 -9.42 2.64 -14.53
CA SER A 78 -8.91 1.28 -14.28
C SER A 78 -9.90 0.50 -13.43
N PRO A 79 -10.01 -0.82 -13.59
CA PRO A 79 -10.75 -1.68 -12.64
C PRO A 79 -10.06 -1.79 -11.28
N TYR A 80 -8.80 -1.33 -11.16
CA TYR A 80 -7.95 -1.42 -9.97
C TYR A 80 -7.42 -0.05 -9.53
N GLY A 81 -6.79 -0.02 -8.35
CA GLY A 81 -6.14 1.18 -7.81
C GLY A 81 -7.13 2.33 -7.63
N TYR A 82 -6.83 3.50 -8.18
CA TYR A 82 -7.67 4.72 -8.08
C TYR A 82 -9.00 4.65 -8.84
N GLY A 83 -9.25 3.64 -9.65
CA GLY A 83 -10.47 3.57 -10.44
C GLY A 83 -10.56 4.68 -11.49
N LYS A 84 -11.66 5.45 -11.46
CA LYS A 84 -11.82 6.69 -12.24
C LYS A 84 -11.21 7.83 -11.44
N VAL A 85 -10.19 8.48 -12.01
CA VAL A 85 -9.38 9.51 -11.32
C VAL A 85 -9.07 10.70 -12.20
N LEU A 86 -9.11 11.90 -11.61
CA LEU A 86 -8.69 13.17 -12.23
C LEU A 86 -7.49 13.75 -11.48
N TYR A 87 -6.53 14.25 -12.25
CA TYR A 87 -5.42 15.06 -11.75
C TYR A 87 -5.56 16.47 -12.30
N ILE A 88 -5.59 17.47 -11.43
CA ILE A 88 -5.68 18.88 -11.83
C ILE A 88 -4.40 19.58 -11.40
N THR A 89 -3.63 20.04 -12.37
CA THR A 89 -2.43 20.84 -12.13
C THR A 89 -2.81 22.31 -11.99
N HIS A 90 -2.47 22.91 -10.86
CA HIS A 90 -2.76 24.30 -10.49
C HIS A 90 -1.59 25.23 -10.81
N ASN A 91 -1.88 26.54 -10.85
CA ASN A 91 -0.88 27.57 -11.18
C ASN A 91 0.07 27.88 -10.01
N ASP A 92 -0.22 27.39 -8.82
CA ASP A 92 0.54 27.62 -7.56
C ASP A 92 1.58 26.54 -7.27
N GLY A 93 1.80 25.60 -8.19
CA GLY A 93 2.82 24.55 -8.09
C GLY A 93 2.33 23.25 -7.44
N TYR A 94 1.03 23.11 -7.21
CA TYR A 94 0.40 21.91 -6.69
C TYR A 94 -0.50 21.22 -7.70
N THR A 95 -0.74 19.93 -7.49
CA THR A 95 -1.68 19.11 -8.25
C THR A 95 -2.65 18.45 -7.28
N SER A 96 -3.94 18.64 -7.49
CA SER A 96 -4.97 17.92 -6.76
C SER A 96 -5.40 16.66 -7.48
N VAL A 97 -5.69 15.59 -6.73
CA VAL A 97 -6.11 14.28 -7.25
C VAL A 97 -7.45 13.92 -6.65
N TYR A 98 -8.38 13.47 -7.50
CA TYR A 98 -9.75 13.09 -7.12
C TYR A 98 -9.99 11.68 -7.65
N ALA A 99 -10.03 10.70 -6.76
CA ALA A 99 -10.10 9.29 -7.15
C ALA A 99 -11.38 8.60 -6.65
N HIS A 100 -11.54 7.35 -7.08
CA HIS A 100 -12.71 6.48 -6.85
C HIS A 100 -14.02 7.04 -7.39
N LEU A 101 -13.96 7.95 -8.37
CA LEU A 101 -15.15 8.59 -8.94
C LEU A 101 -16.07 7.55 -9.60
N SER A 102 -17.39 7.75 -9.50
CA SER A 102 -18.37 6.96 -10.26
C SER A 102 -18.48 7.49 -11.70
N LYS A 103 -18.39 8.82 -11.87
CA LYS A 103 -18.58 9.49 -13.15
C LYS A 103 -17.82 10.80 -13.20
N PHE A 104 -17.23 11.12 -14.35
CA PHE A 104 -16.72 12.46 -14.66
C PHE A 104 -17.85 13.38 -15.11
N ASN A 105 -17.59 14.70 -15.20
CA ASN A 105 -18.50 15.62 -15.84
C ASN A 105 -18.70 15.24 -17.33
N LYS A 106 -19.76 15.78 -17.96
CA LYS A 106 -20.15 15.38 -19.33
C LYS A 106 -19.02 15.50 -20.34
N ARG A 107 -18.31 16.64 -20.37
CA ARG A 107 -17.24 16.92 -21.33
C ARG A 107 -16.07 15.93 -21.21
N ILE A 108 -15.65 15.62 -19.99
CA ILE A 108 -14.57 14.66 -19.73
C ILE A 108 -15.05 13.24 -20.04
N THR A 109 -16.28 12.88 -19.66
CA THR A 109 -16.88 11.55 -19.93
C THR A 109 -16.90 11.26 -21.44
N GLU A 110 -17.37 12.20 -22.25
CA GLU A 110 -17.43 12.05 -23.72
C GLU A 110 -16.03 11.89 -24.32
N PHE A 111 -15.06 12.66 -23.86
CA PHE A 111 -13.69 12.55 -24.31
C PHE A 111 -13.05 11.20 -23.92
N VAL A 112 -13.21 10.77 -22.67
CA VAL A 112 -12.69 9.47 -22.20
C VAL A 112 -13.34 8.33 -22.98
N LYS A 113 -14.67 8.37 -23.17
CA LYS A 113 -15.39 7.37 -23.95
C LYS A 113 -14.88 7.31 -25.40
N SER A 114 -14.58 8.44 -26.04
CA SER A 114 -14.00 8.43 -27.40
C SER A 114 -12.63 7.74 -27.44
N LYS A 115 -11.79 7.95 -26.41
CA LYS A 115 -10.49 7.27 -26.32
C LYS A 115 -10.64 5.77 -26.02
N GLN A 116 -11.58 5.38 -25.19
CA GLN A 116 -11.88 3.97 -24.93
C GLN A 116 -12.32 3.22 -26.18
N TYR A 117 -13.11 3.86 -27.05
CA TYR A 117 -13.50 3.27 -28.34
C TYR A 117 -12.37 3.29 -29.37
N GLU A 118 -11.53 4.35 -29.40
CA GLU A 118 -10.35 4.41 -30.25
C GLU A 118 -9.35 3.28 -29.93
N ASP A 119 -9.15 3.00 -28.63
CA ASP A 119 -8.18 2.02 -28.16
C ASP A 119 -8.81 0.61 -27.96
N GLU A 120 -10.12 0.46 -28.16
CA GLU A 120 -10.91 -0.75 -27.79
C GLU A 120 -10.55 -1.25 -26.39
N SER A 121 -10.50 -0.34 -25.42
CA SER A 121 -10.04 -0.64 -24.05
C SER A 121 -10.83 0.14 -23.00
N PHE A 122 -11.29 -0.54 -21.96
CA PHE A 122 -11.86 0.12 -20.77
C PHE A 122 -10.81 0.94 -20.02
N THR A 123 -9.61 0.38 -19.88
CA THR A 123 -8.53 1.02 -19.10
C THR A 123 -7.91 2.17 -19.89
N GLN A 124 -7.78 3.33 -19.24
CA GLN A 124 -7.21 4.53 -19.84
C GLN A 124 -6.22 5.20 -18.88
N ASN A 125 -5.14 5.75 -19.46
CA ASN A 125 -4.18 6.58 -18.75
C ASN A 125 -3.74 7.73 -19.68
N ILE A 126 -4.52 8.81 -19.67
CA ILE A 126 -4.42 9.89 -20.66
C ILE A 126 -3.71 11.08 -20.02
N MET A 127 -2.53 11.44 -20.54
CA MET A 127 -1.84 12.70 -20.23
C MET A 127 -2.35 13.80 -21.13
N LEU A 128 -2.53 15.00 -20.57
CA LEU A 128 -3.17 16.11 -21.28
C LEU A 128 -2.35 17.39 -21.18
N ASP A 129 -2.35 18.15 -22.26
CA ASP A 129 -1.79 19.50 -22.31
C ASP A 129 -2.72 20.52 -21.63
N LYS A 130 -2.11 21.61 -21.15
CA LYS A 130 -2.80 22.64 -20.37
C LYS A 130 -4.03 23.28 -21.04
N ASP A 131 -4.05 23.31 -22.37
CA ASP A 131 -5.11 23.98 -23.11
C ASP A 131 -6.32 23.08 -23.42
N LYS A 132 -6.22 21.76 -23.13
CA LYS A 132 -7.27 20.79 -23.48
C LYS A 132 -8.50 20.91 -22.59
N PHE A 133 -8.29 20.95 -21.26
CA PHE A 133 -9.36 21.06 -20.25
C PHE A 133 -8.96 22.09 -19.19
N PRO A 134 -9.05 23.41 -19.50
CA PRO A 134 -8.88 24.44 -18.49
C PRO A 134 -10.00 24.32 -17.43
N ILE A 135 -9.65 24.54 -16.18
CA ILE A 135 -10.51 24.40 -15.00
C ILE A 135 -10.45 25.68 -14.17
N LYS A 136 -11.60 26.12 -13.68
CA LYS A 136 -11.72 27.18 -12.71
C LYS A 136 -12.05 26.61 -11.30
N LYS A 137 -11.59 27.29 -10.27
CA LYS A 137 -11.98 27.00 -8.90
C LYS A 137 -13.51 26.93 -8.77
N GLY A 138 -14.01 25.81 -8.23
CA GLY A 138 -15.43 25.55 -8.06
C GLY A 138 -16.10 24.89 -9.26
N ASP A 139 -15.37 24.61 -10.37
CA ASP A 139 -15.93 23.86 -11.50
C ASP A 139 -16.31 22.44 -11.05
N TYR A 140 -17.45 21.98 -11.54
CA TYR A 140 -17.93 20.63 -11.32
C TYR A 140 -17.07 19.63 -12.10
N LEU A 141 -16.48 18.66 -11.39
CA LEU A 141 -15.58 17.65 -11.95
C LEU A 141 -16.26 16.31 -12.22
N GLY A 142 -17.19 15.91 -11.37
CA GLY A 142 -17.83 14.60 -11.43
C GLY A 142 -18.52 14.22 -10.12
N LEU A 143 -18.77 12.94 -9.96
CA LEU A 143 -19.48 12.37 -8.81
C LEU A 143 -18.57 11.41 -8.04
N THR A 144 -18.66 11.44 -6.72
CA THR A 144 -18.00 10.45 -5.86
C THR A 144 -18.53 9.05 -6.14
N GLY A 145 -17.74 8.04 -5.86
CA GLY A 145 -18.11 6.66 -6.17
C GLY A 145 -17.36 5.64 -5.32
N ASN A 146 -17.19 4.46 -5.91
CA ASN A 146 -16.51 3.32 -5.34
C ASN A 146 -15.71 2.55 -6.40
N SER A 147 -15.21 3.21 -7.44
CA SER A 147 -14.46 2.57 -8.53
C SER A 147 -13.04 2.18 -8.12
N GLY A 148 -12.44 1.21 -8.81
CA GLY A 148 -11.10 0.72 -8.50
C GLY A 148 -11.03 -0.12 -7.22
N SER A 149 -9.90 -0.09 -6.51
CA SER A 149 -9.66 -0.91 -5.30
C SER A 149 -10.22 -0.29 -4.02
N SER A 150 -11.33 0.44 -4.09
CA SER A 150 -11.99 1.04 -2.95
C SER A 150 -12.85 0.03 -2.18
N GLY A 151 -12.80 0.07 -0.84
CA GLY A 151 -13.60 -0.81 0.04
C GLY A 151 -15.04 -0.34 0.28
N GLY A 152 -15.42 0.88 -0.15
CA GLY A 152 -16.75 1.47 0.01
C GLY A 152 -16.81 2.89 -0.54
N PRO A 153 -18.01 3.50 -0.71
CA PRO A 153 -18.15 4.83 -1.28
C PRO A 153 -17.43 5.91 -0.47
N HIS A 154 -16.51 6.65 -1.10
CA HIS A 154 -15.80 7.80 -0.55
C HIS A 154 -15.14 8.61 -1.68
N LEU A 155 -14.64 9.80 -1.38
CA LEU A 155 -13.71 10.55 -2.22
C LEU A 155 -12.29 10.39 -1.67
N HIS A 156 -11.40 9.74 -2.41
CA HIS A 156 -9.98 9.81 -2.15
C HIS A 156 -9.44 11.11 -2.73
N TYR A 157 -8.87 11.97 -1.88
CA TYR A 157 -8.39 13.30 -2.24
C TYR A 157 -6.94 13.50 -1.84
N GLU A 158 -6.10 13.92 -2.82
CA GLU A 158 -4.69 14.20 -2.58
C GLU A 158 -4.31 15.60 -3.04
N ILE A 159 -3.25 16.12 -2.41
CA ILE A 159 -2.46 17.24 -2.93
C ILE A 159 -1.03 16.76 -3.12
N ARG A 160 -0.43 17.12 -4.26
CA ARG A 160 0.95 16.77 -4.60
C ARG A 160 1.72 18.02 -5.03
N TYR A 161 3.02 18.02 -4.78
CA TYR A 161 3.89 18.95 -5.51
C TYR A 161 3.86 18.60 -7.00
N THR A 162 3.54 19.56 -7.88
CA THR A 162 3.44 19.29 -9.33
C THR A 162 4.76 18.77 -9.91
N LYS A 163 5.89 19.34 -9.49
CA LYS A 163 7.21 19.01 -10.05
C LYS A 163 7.70 17.61 -9.68
N THR A 164 7.54 17.20 -8.42
CA THR A 164 8.07 15.94 -7.89
C THR A 164 7.02 14.85 -7.79
N GLN A 165 5.74 15.22 -7.85
CA GLN A 165 4.58 14.34 -7.60
C GLN A 165 4.57 13.73 -6.19
N GLU A 166 5.36 14.27 -5.26
CA GLU A 166 5.33 13.89 -3.85
C GLU A 166 4.01 14.32 -3.22
N PRO A 167 3.24 13.41 -2.59
CA PRO A 167 2.03 13.76 -1.88
C PRO A 167 2.35 14.53 -0.59
N VAL A 168 1.52 15.50 -0.30
CA VAL A 168 1.58 16.38 0.87
C VAL A 168 0.26 16.27 1.62
N ASN A 169 0.30 16.34 2.95
CA ASN A 169 -0.91 16.25 3.78
C ASN A 169 -1.97 17.29 3.37
N PRO A 170 -3.13 16.87 2.84
CA PRO A 170 -4.16 17.79 2.37
C PRO A 170 -4.74 18.71 3.45
N LEU A 171 -4.59 18.37 4.73
CA LEU A 171 -5.03 19.18 5.84
C LEU A 171 -4.31 20.52 5.93
N TYR A 172 -3.08 20.62 5.43
CA TYR A 172 -2.35 21.90 5.34
C TYR A 172 -3.01 22.92 4.40
N PHE A 173 -3.80 22.44 3.43
CA PHE A 173 -4.42 23.27 2.40
C PHE A 173 -5.83 23.76 2.76
N GLY A 174 -6.16 23.76 4.04
CA GLY A 174 -7.41 24.34 4.54
C GLY A 174 -8.62 23.39 4.53
N LEU A 175 -8.42 22.10 4.29
CA LEU A 175 -9.48 21.10 4.46
C LEU A 175 -9.92 21.07 5.93
N LYS A 176 -11.15 21.49 6.20
CA LYS A 176 -11.67 21.64 7.57
C LYS A 176 -12.26 20.32 8.05
N VAL A 177 -11.55 19.65 8.94
CA VAL A 177 -12.02 18.45 9.65
C VAL A 177 -12.20 18.81 11.12
N LYS A 178 -13.41 18.60 11.64
CA LYS A 178 -13.67 18.76 13.08
C LYS A 178 -13.13 17.52 13.79
N ASP A 179 -12.24 17.74 14.77
CA ASP A 179 -11.70 16.68 15.58
C ASP A 179 -11.30 17.17 16.98
N ASN A 180 -11.92 16.56 18.01
CA ASN A 180 -11.65 16.79 19.41
C ASN A 180 -11.27 15.48 20.13
N ILE A 181 -11.13 14.38 19.39
CA ILE A 181 -10.83 13.07 19.92
C ILE A 181 -9.30 12.93 20.01
N LYS A 182 -8.80 12.50 21.16
CA LYS A 182 -7.37 12.27 21.33
C LYS A 182 -6.98 10.92 20.71
N PRO A 183 -5.78 10.82 20.10
CA PRO A 183 -5.25 9.55 19.61
C PRO A 183 -5.33 8.43 20.66
N ASN A 184 -5.50 7.21 20.22
CA ASN A 184 -5.57 6.02 21.06
C ASN A 184 -4.23 5.29 21.05
N ILE A 185 -3.71 4.95 22.24
CA ILE A 185 -2.52 4.12 22.41
C ILE A 185 -2.98 2.73 22.83
N GLN A 186 -2.70 1.70 22.02
CA GLN A 186 -3.14 0.32 22.26
C GLN A 186 -2.05 -0.55 22.86
N GLY A 187 -0.78 -0.33 22.48
CA GLY A 187 0.32 -1.16 22.91
C GLY A 187 1.67 -0.47 22.92
N LEU A 188 2.56 -0.97 23.75
CA LEU A 188 3.98 -0.64 23.83
C LEU A 188 4.79 -1.90 23.54
N ALA A 189 5.86 -1.78 22.77
CA ALA A 189 6.85 -2.83 22.61
C ALA A 189 8.23 -2.33 23.03
N LEU A 190 9.04 -3.21 23.64
CA LEU A 190 10.45 -2.97 23.93
C LEU A 190 11.26 -4.04 23.18
N TYR A 191 12.26 -3.60 22.44
CA TYR A 191 13.12 -4.46 21.62
C TYR A 191 14.54 -4.39 22.17
N PRO A 192 15.00 -5.39 22.95
CA PRO A 192 16.42 -5.55 23.22
C PRO A 192 17.14 -5.81 21.89
N LEU A 193 18.15 -4.99 21.57
CA LEU A 193 18.99 -5.19 20.40
C LEU A 193 20.12 -6.18 20.73
N GLU A 194 21.05 -6.37 19.81
CA GLU A 194 22.14 -7.33 19.98
C GLU A 194 22.84 -7.19 21.33
N ASN A 195 23.01 -8.31 22.04
CA ASN A 195 23.61 -8.38 23.39
C ASN A 195 22.90 -7.54 24.46
N SER A 196 21.61 -7.39 24.36
CA SER A 196 20.78 -6.59 25.27
C SER A 196 19.63 -7.39 25.83
N VAL A 197 19.08 -6.95 26.98
CA VAL A 197 17.95 -7.62 27.64
C VAL A 197 16.94 -6.61 28.18
N VAL A 198 15.68 -7.03 28.20
CA VAL A 198 14.58 -6.35 28.92
C VAL A 198 13.88 -7.40 29.79
N ASN A 199 13.74 -7.15 31.09
CA ASN A 199 13.17 -8.10 32.05
C ASN A 199 13.83 -9.49 31.98
N ASN A 200 15.16 -9.53 31.79
CA ASN A 200 15.98 -10.74 31.61
C ASN A 200 15.66 -11.56 30.33
N ALA A 201 14.94 -11.00 29.37
CA ALA A 201 14.71 -11.60 28.05
C ALA A 201 15.48 -10.83 26.98
N ASP A 202 16.06 -11.56 26.01
CA ASP A 202 16.72 -11.06 24.82
C ASP A 202 15.77 -10.93 23.61
N THR A 203 14.48 -11.19 23.84
CA THR A 203 13.42 -11.12 22.84
C THR A 203 12.49 -9.92 23.09
N ALA A 204 11.77 -9.50 22.05
CA ALA A 204 10.80 -8.40 22.14
C ALA A 204 9.71 -8.65 23.19
N VAL A 205 9.41 -7.62 23.96
CA VAL A 205 8.34 -7.62 25.00
C VAL A 205 7.20 -6.75 24.51
N TYR A 206 6.01 -7.32 24.35
CA TYR A 206 4.78 -6.62 23.92
C TYR A 206 3.82 -6.47 25.09
N LEU A 207 3.23 -5.28 25.22
CA LEU A 207 2.42 -4.88 26.35
C LEU A 207 1.15 -4.17 25.89
N GLU A 208 0.03 -4.55 26.43
CA GLU A 208 -1.22 -3.80 26.28
C GLU A 208 -1.20 -2.53 27.11
N VAL A 209 -1.80 -1.47 26.59
CA VAL A 209 -1.93 -0.18 27.25
C VAL A 209 -3.38 0.06 27.62
N ALA A 210 -3.67 0.14 28.92
CA ALA A 210 -5.00 0.45 29.44
C ALA A 210 -5.30 1.94 29.37
N LYS A 211 -6.57 2.30 29.12
CA LYS A 211 -7.07 3.68 29.19
C LYS A 211 -8.01 3.84 30.39
N GLU A 212 -7.58 4.60 31.38
CA GLU A 212 -8.34 4.92 32.58
C GLU A 212 -8.42 6.45 32.75
N ASP A 213 -9.60 7.00 32.98
CA ASP A 213 -9.82 8.45 33.15
C ASP A 213 -9.14 9.33 32.10
N ASN A 214 -9.20 8.92 30.83
CA ASN A 214 -8.51 9.56 29.69
C ASN A 214 -6.97 9.62 29.80
N LYS A 215 -6.36 8.79 30.63
CA LYS A 215 -4.91 8.58 30.73
C LYS A 215 -4.55 7.17 30.29
N TYR A 216 -3.38 7.05 29.67
CA TYR A 216 -2.84 5.77 29.25
C TYR A 216 -1.85 5.26 30.30
N LYS A 217 -1.98 4.00 30.68
CA LYS A 217 -1.18 3.34 31.73
C LYS A 217 -0.82 1.92 31.32
N LEU A 218 0.33 1.47 31.78
CA LEU A 218 0.75 0.08 31.78
C LEU A 218 0.40 -0.53 33.15
N GLU A 219 0.11 -1.81 33.20
CA GLU A 219 -0.08 -2.55 34.44
C GLU A 219 1.18 -2.47 35.33
N ASN A 220 2.35 -2.69 34.70
CA ASN A 220 3.65 -2.42 35.31
C ASN A 220 4.44 -1.44 34.40
N PRO A 221 4.65 -0.18 34.81
CA PRO A 221 5.35 0.81 34.00
C PRO A 221 6.87 0.80 34.21
N VAL A 222 7.44 -0.14 34.96
CA VAL A 222 8.88 -0.21 35.29
C VAL A 222 9.46 -1.49 34.71
N PHE A 223 10.52 -1.34 33.89
CA PHE A 223 11.23 -2.44 33.23
C PHE A 223 12.69 -2.44 33.62
N THR A 224 13.24 -3.60 33.92
CA THR A 224 14.69 -3.78 34.03
C THR A 224 15.28 -3.95 32.63
N ALA A 225 16.43 -3.33 32.36
CA ALA A 225 17.09 -3.39 31.06
C ALA A 225 18.62 -3.34 31.19
N ASN A 226 19.31 -3.91 30.20
CA ASN A 226 20.73 -3.71 29.98
C ASN A 226 21.04 -3.75 28.49
N GLY A 227 21.93 -2.85 28.02
CA GLY A 227 22.34 -2.71 26.64
C GLY A 227 21.47 -1.74 25.83
N ASN A 228 21.38 -1.95 24.55
CA ASN A 228 20.68 -1.06 23.60
C ASN A 228 19.22 -1.49 23.42
N ILE A 229 18.30 -0.60 23.76
CA ILE A 229 16.87 -0.85 23.72
C ILE A 229 16.18 0.08 22.73
N ALA A 230 15.50 -0.49 21.76
CA ALA A 230 14.57 0.21 20.87
C ALA A 230 13.12 0.01 21.35
N PHE A 231 12.19 0.77 20.79
CA PHE A 231 10.80 0.77 21.22
C PHE A 231 9.85 0.64 20.05
N GLY A 232 8.61 0.25 20.33
CA GLY A 232 7.50 0.25 19.40
C GLY A 232 6.22 0.74 20.05
N ILE A 233 5.37 1.42 19.28
CA ILE A 233 4.07 1.88 19.76
C ILE A 233 2.98 1.53 18.77
N ASN A 234 1.88 0.93 19.27
CA ASN A 234 0.68 0.66 18.48
C ASN A 234 -0.36 1.73 18.79
N VAL A 235 -0.71 2.52 17.78
CA VAL A 235 -1.58 3.70 17.92
C VAL A 235 -2.52 3.84 16.73
N PHE A 236 -3.68 4.45 16.99
CA PHE A 236 -4.59 4.95 15.94
C PHE A 236 -5.28 6.23 16.41
N ASP A 237 -5.88 6.92 15.49
CA ASP A 237 -6.69 8.10 15.75
C ASP A 237 -8.14 7.89 15.30
N GLN A 238 -9.05 8.75 15.78
CA GLN A 238 -10.45 8.80 15.36
C GLN A 238 -10.90 10.27 15.31
N ALA A 239 -11.54 10.67 14.23
CA ALA A 239 -12.09 12.01 14.12
C ALA A 239 -13.58 12.05 14.54
N ASP A 240 -14.07 13.21 14.97
CA ASP A 240 -15.48 13.44 15.30
C ASP A 240 -16.39 12.98 14.15
N GLY A 241 -17.45 12.24 14.48
CA GLY A 241 -18.43 11.73 13.51
C GLY A 241 -17.97 10.54 12.66
N SER A 242 -16.82 9.92 12.99
CA SER A 242 -16.31 8.72 12.33
C SER A 242 -15.81 7.71 13.36
N ASN A 243 -16.19 6.43 13.19
CA ASN A 243 -15.65 5.31 14.00
C ASN A 243 -14.44 4.65 13.33
N ASN A 244 -13.92 5.20 12.23
CA ASN A 244 -12.78 4.65 11.54
C ASN A 244 -11.51 4.82 12.39
N LYS A 245 -10.64 3.81 12.37
CA LYS A 245 -9.29 3.91 12.92
C LYS A 245 -8.39 4.53 11.86
N ASN A 246 -8.02 5.78 12.08
CA ASN A 246 -7.18 6.57 11.19
C ASN A 246 -5.72 6.53 11.65
N GLY A 247 -4.78 6.93 10.78
CA GLY A 247 -3.40 7.20 11.17
C GLY A 247 -3.28 8.45 12.05
N VAL A 248 -2.29 8.46 12.93
CA VAL A 248 -1.93 9.64 13.74
C VAL A 248 -1.08 10.62 12.94
N TYR A 249 -1.04 11.90 13.38
CA TYR A 249 -0.22 12.91 12.72
C TYR A 249 1.24 12.84 13.15
N SER A 250 1.53 12.67 14.46
CA SER A 250 2.91 12.53 14.95
C SER A 250 3.05 11.54 16.09
N ILE A 251 4.23 10.93 16.16
CA ILE A 251 4.70 10.09 17.25
C ILE A 251 6.05 10.65 17.70
N GLU A 252 6.17 10.96 18.97
CA GLU A 252 7.39 11.48 19.58
C GLU A 252 7.78 10.62 20.79
N LEU A 253 9.07 10.27 20.94
CA LEU A 253 9.61 9.56 22.10
C LEU A 253 10.66 10.42 22.78
N TYR A 254 10.54 10.55 24.08
CA TYR A 254 11.46 11.29 24.95
C TYR A 254 12.12 10.34 25.96
N ALA A 255 13.40 10.55 26.24
CA ALA A 255 14.13 9.97 27.35
C ALA A 255 14.60 11.12 28.24
N ASP A 256 14.26 11.13 29.53
CA ASP A 256 14.58 12.20 30.50
C ASP A 256 14.29 13.62 29.95
N GLU A 257 13.12 13.80 29.33
CA GLU A 257 12.64 15.03 28.65
C GLU A 257 13.40 15.40 27.36
N GLU A 258 14.44 14.68 26.94
CA GLU A 258 15.10 14.86 25.65
C GLU A 258 14.31 14.12 24.55
N LEU A 259 14.01 14.81 23.44
CA LEU A 259 13.38 14.21 22.26
C LEU A 259 14.40 13.34 21.51
N ILE A 260 14.21 12.01 21.52
CA ILE A 260 15.12 11.05 20.88
C ILE A 260 14.60 10.52 19.55
N PHE A 261 13.28 10.49 19.35
CA PHE A 261 12.66 10.02 18.11
C PHE A 261 11.41 10.82 17.79
N SER A 262 11.24 11.16 16.52
CA SER A 262 9.97 11.73 16.05
C SER A 262 9.69 11.43 14.57
N ILE A 263 8.41 11.24 14.27
CA ILE A 263 7.87 11.03 12.94
C ILE A 263 6.65 11.92 12.75
N PHE A 264 6.50 12.50 11.53
CA PHE A 264 5.39 13.41 11.19
C PHE A 264 4.78 13.02 9.84
N SER A 265 3.45 13.02 9.77
CA SER A 265 2.67 12.74 8.57
C SER A 265 2.52 14.00 7.69
N ASP A 266 3.64 14.55 7.20
CA ASP A 266 3.68 15.80 6.42
C ASP A 266 3.70 15.55 4.91
N LYS A 267 4.69 14.82 4.45
CA LYS A 267 4.92 14.47 3.04
C LYS A 267 5.87 13.29 2.92
N TYR A 268 5.80 12.57 1.82
CA TYR A 268 6.76 11.51 1.49
C TYR A 268 6.89 11.34 -0.03
N SER A 269 7.84 10.55 -0.50
CA SER A 269 7.95 10.17 -1.91
C SER A 269 7.32 8.80 -2.15
N TYR A 270 6.68 8.61 -3.32
CA TYR A 270 6.19 7.27 -3.71
C TYR A 270 7.30 6.22 -3.77
N SER A 271 8.54 6.61 -4.10
CA SER A 271 9.70 5.73 -4.04
C SER A 271 10.06 5.27 -2.63
N GLU A 272 9.58 5.99 -1.60
CA GLU A 272 9.82 5.70 -0.19
C GLU A 272 8.69 4.88 0.45
N THR A 273 7.56 4.71 -0.24
CA THR A 273 6.35 4.14 0.37
C THR A 273 6.57 2.75 0.95
N ARG A 274 7.45 1.94 0.36
CA ARG A 274 7.76 0.59 0.86
C ARG A 274 8.60 0.56 2.14
N TYR A 275 9.20 1.68 2.55
CA TYR A 275 9.86 1.78 3.86
C TYR A 275 8.88 1.68 5.05
N ILE A 276 7.57 1.66 4.79
CA ILE A 276 6.58 1.29 5.80
C ILE A 276 6.89 -0.07 6.44
N ASN A 277 7.42 -1.02 5.67
CA ASN A 277 7.76 -2.37 6.15
C ASN A 277 8.99 -2.39 7.08
N SER A 278 9.84 -1.35 7.00
CA SER A 278 10.95 -1.10 7.94
C SER A 278 10.52 -0.21 9.10
N LEU A 279 9.52 0.66 8.91
CA LEU A 279 8.98 1.53 9.96
C LEU A 279 8.21 0.74 11.03
N ILE A 280 7.51 -0.32 10.64
CA ILE A 280 6.73 -1.16 11.57
C ILE A 280 7.49 -2.43 11.95
N ASP A 281 7.09 -3.05 13.06
CA ASP A 281 7.45 -4.43 13.32
C ASP A 281 6.70 -5.34 12.35
N TYR A 282 7.33 -5.59 11.20
CA TYR A 282 6.69 -6.30 10.10
C TYR A 282 6.41 -7.77 10.42
N SER A 283 7.33 -8.46 11.12
CA SER A 283 7.13 -9.86 11.52
C SER A 283 5.93 -10.00 12.47
N HIS A 284 5.84 -9.14 13.48
CA HIS A 284 4.70 -9.11 14.39
C HIS A 284 3.40 -8.77 13.65
N TYR A 285 3.42 -7.77 12.75
CA TYR A 285 2.26 -7.44 11.93
C TYR A 285 1.77 -8.62 11.09
N ILE A 286 2.69 -9.39 10.52
CA ILE A 286 2.33 -10.57 9.74
C ILE A 286 1.70 -11.66 10.62
N LYS A 287 2.13 -11.85 11.86
CA LYS A 287 1.62 -12.88 12.79
C LYS A 287 0.31 -12.47 13.45
N GLU A 288 0.28 -11.28 14.00
CA GLU A 288 -0.77 -10.84 14.92
C GLU A 288 -1.71 -9.77 14.32
N ASN A 289 -1.39 -9.26 13.12
CA ASN A 289 -2.11 -8.17 12.47
C ASN A 289 -2.10 -6.85 13.27
N GLU A 290 -1.09 -6.64 14.10
CA GLU A 290 -0.87 -5.44 14.90
C GLU A 290 0.32 -4.65 14.36
N ARG A 291 0.20 -3.32 14.29
CA ARG A 291 1.26 -2.44 13.75
C ARG A 291 1.90 -1.64 14.87
N PHE A 292 3.08 -2.06 15.27
CA PHE A 292 3.95 -1.27 16.15
C PHE A 292 4.89 -0.42 15.30
N VAL A 293 4.80 0.90 15.40
CA VAL A 293 5.78 1.82 14.79
C VAL A 293 7.07 1.74 15.62
N ARG A 294 8.16 1.28 14.98
CA ARG A 294 9.45 1.06 15.63
C ARG A 294 10.28 2.35 15.67
N THR A 295 11.08 2.49 16.70
CA THR A 295 12.02 3.62 16.83
C THR A 295 13.43 3.29 16.33
N GLU A 296 13.79 2.00 16.20
CA GLU A 296 14.98 1.57 15.48
C GLU A 296 14.80 1.84 13.98
N ILE A 297 15.76 2.48 13.36
CA ILE A 297 15.73 2.85 11.95
C ILE A 297 16.85 2.11 11.24
N ASP A 298 16.50 1.28 10.28
CA ASP A 298 17.47 0.54 9.47
C ASP A 298 18.40 1.50 8.71
N GLU A 299 19.67 1.15 8.55
CA GLU A 299 20.74 2.02 8.05
C GLU A 299 20.42 2.71 6.71
N PHE A 300 19.86 1.97 5.77
CA PHE A 300 19.53 2.46 4.41
C PHE A 300 18.09 2.99 4.28
N ASN A 301 17.36 3.11 5.39
CA ASN A 301 16.01 3.66 5.36
C ASN A 301 16.02 5.16 5.03
N LYS A 302 15.47 5.53 3.86
CA LYS A 302 15.44 6.89 3.30
C LYS A 302 14.12 7.62 3.56
N LEU A 303 13.25 7.06 4.39
CA LEU A 303 11.93 7.64 4.65
C LEU A 303 12.05 9.05 5.25
N LYS A 304 11.40 10.02 4.61
CA LYS A 304 11.45 11.44 5.00
C LYS A 304 10.44 11.83 6.08
N LEU A 305 9.62 10.91 6.55
CA LEU A 305 8.70 11.17 7.67
C LEU A 305 9.43 11.34 9.00
N TYR A 306 10.67 10.81 9.14
CA TYR A 306 11.47 10.98 10.34
C TYR A 306 12.08 12.39 10.46
N GLU A 307 11.88 13.06 11.60
CA GLU A 307 12.55 14.31 11.93
C GLU A 307 13.70 14.05 12.92
N LYS A 308 13.48 13.24 14.00
CA LYS A 308 14.53 12.75 14.90
C LYS A 308 14.74 11.24 14.68
N ARG A 309 16.00 10.81 14.58
CA ARG A 309 16.38 9.47 14.12
C ARG A 309 17.21 8.65 15.13
N TYR A 310 17.14 8.94 16.43
CA TYR A 310 17.97 8.30 17.46
C TYR A 310 17.16 7.46 18.46
N GLY A 311 16.11 6.81 18.02
CA GLY A 311 15.13 6.14 18.88
C GLY A 311 15.59 4.88 19.63
N VAL A 312 16.89 4.76 19.90
CA VAL A 312 17.51 3.70 20.70
C VAL A 312 18.16 4.33 21.92
N VAL A 313 18.00 3.75 23.11
CA VAL A 313 18.68 4.16 24.32
C VAL A 313 19.65 3.07 24.78
N SER A 314 20.81 3.47 25.29
CA SER A 314 21.76 2.56 25.95
C SER A 314 21.52 2.60 27.46
N VAL A 315 21.28 1.46 28.10
CA VAL A 315 20.98 1.32 29.52
C VAL A 315 22.06 0.50 30.17
N ASN A 316 22.76 1.10 31.16
CA ASN A 316 23.81 0.43 31.93
C ASN A 316 23.34 0.16 33.37
N GLU A 317 24.03 -0.70 34.09
CA GLU A 317 23.75 -0.97 35.49
C GLU A 317 23.74 0.32 36.33
N GLY A 318 22.68 0.53 37.09
CA GLY A 318 22.48 1.72 37.93
C GLY A 318 21.77 2.89 37.25
N ASP A 319 21.56 2.85 35.93
CA ASP A 319 20.81 3.89 35.22
C ASP A 319 19.33 3.87 35.57
N THR A 320 18.68 5.02 35.49
CA THR A 320 17.22 5.14 35.58
C THR A 320 16.74 6.15 34.55
N LEU A 321 16.08 5.69 33.49
CA LEU A 321 15.60 6.53 32.40
C LEU A 321 14.06 6.66 32.46
N LYS A 322 13.56 7.90 32.44
CA LYS A 322 12.12 8.21 32.36
C LYS A 322 11.72 8.37 30.92
N MET A 323 10.95 7.43 30.42
CA MET A 323 10.50 7.39 29.03
C MET A 323 9.10 7.98 28.90
N LYS A 324 8.87 8.71 27.79
CA LYS A 324 7.59 9.34 27.52
C LYS A 324 7.28 9.33 26.01
N TYR A 325 6.22 8.62 25.62
CA TYR A 325 5.62 8.79 24.30
C TYR A 325 4.60 9.94 24.29
N VAL A 326 4.64 10.76 23.25
CA VAL A 326 3.61 11.77 22.95
C VAL A 326 3.09 11.51 21.54
N VAL A 327 1.81 11.18 21.42
CA VAL A 327 1.13 10.93 20.14
C VAL A 327 0.13 12.06 19.89
N LYS A 328 0.15 12.65 18.69
CA LYS A 328 -0.74 13.76 18.32
C LYS A 328 -1.47 13.46 17.03
N ASP A 329 -2.70 13.97 16.94
CA ASP A 329 -3.41 14.16 15.68
C ASP A 329 -3.02 15.50 15.02
N TYR A 330 -3.58 15.77 13.83
CA TYR A 330 -3.37 17.03 13.12
C TYR A 330 -3.93 18.25 13.88
N ASN A 331 -5.04 18.10 14.61
CA ASN A 331 -5.68 19.16 15.40
C ASN A 331 -4.99 19.42 16.74
N LYS A 332 -3.86 18.74 17.01
CA LYS A 332 -3.03 18.85 18.22
C LYS A 332 -3.67 18.25 19.47
N ASN A 333 -4.73 17.45 19.35
CA ASN A 333 -5.14 16.62 20.46
C ASN A 333 -4.01 15.61 20.73
N LYS A 334 -3.70 15.35 22.01
CA LYS A 334 -2.54 14.53 22.37
C LYS A 334 -2.85 13.48 23.41
N SER A 335 -2.19 12.34 23.27
CA SER A 335 -2.13 11.25 24.25
C SER A 335 -0.69 11.01 24.68
N ILE A 336 -0.49 10.65 25.92
CA ILE A 336 0.83 10.50 26.55
C ILE A 336 0.88 9.16 27.29
N LEU A 337 1.99 8.44 27.12
CA LEU A 337 2.31 7.22 27.87
C LEU A 337 3.68 7.39 28.53
N HIS A 338 3.75 7.08 29.83
CA HIS A 338 4.99 7.11 30.61
C HIS A 338 5.41 5.71 31.04
N PHE A 339 6.72 5.44 31.04
CA PHE A 339 7.32 4.24 31.60
C PHE A 339 8.77 4.51 32.04
N ILE A 340 9.38 3.57 32.74
CA ILE A 340 10.71 3.73 33.34
C ILE A 340 11.57 2.51 32.99
N LEU A 341 12.81 2.75 32.59
CA LEU A 341 13.85 1.73 32.50
C LEU A 341 14.79 1.85 33.70
N ILE A 342 15.10 0.71 34.31
CA ILE A 342 16.08 0.58 35.40
C ILE A 342 17.19 -0.32 34.90
N GLY A 343 18.41 0.20 34.90
CA GLY A 343 19.60 -0.53 34.49
C GLY A 343 20.00 -1.61 35.48
N THR A 344 20.17 -2.83 34.98
CA THR A 344 20.62 -3.99 35.73
C THR A 344 21.93 -4.54 35.20
N SER A 345 22.62 -5.38 35.94
CA SER A 345 23.76 -6.14 35.43
C SER A 345 23.33 -7.07 34.28
N LEU A 346 24.20 -7.24 33.32
CA LEU A 346 23.99 -8.18 32.21
C LEU A 346 24.17 -9.61 32.76
N HIS A 347 23.16 -10.46 32.61
CA HIS A 347 23.30 -11.90 32.75
C HIS A 347 23.85 -12.49 31.44
N GLU A 348 24.62 -13.60 31.54
CA GLU A 348 25.13 -14.29 30.36
C GLU A 348 23.98 -14.58 29.37
N ILE A 349 24.11 -14.04 28.17
CA ILE A 349 23.24 -14.36 27.04
C ILE A 349 23.82 -15.63 26.39
N ALA A 350 22.97 -16.60 26.11
CA ALA A 350 23.41 -17.81 25.43
C ALA A 350 24.04 -17.46 24.07
N GLU A 351 25.19 -18.07 23.75
CA GLU A 351 25.82 -17.89 22.44
C GLU A 351 24.82 -18.27 21.32
N THR A 352 24.75 -17.45 20.28
CA THR A 352 23.93 -17.73 19.10
C THR A 352 24.48 -18.94 18.38
N GLU A 353 23.66 -19.98 18.19
CA GLU A 353 24.02 -21.18 17.41
C GLU A 353 24.40 -20.78 15.96
N GLU A 354 25.40 -21.47 15.38
CA GLU A 354 25.72 -21.31 13.95
C GLU A 354 24.49 -21.65 13.09
N LEU A 355 24.23 -20.79 12.09
CA LEU A 355 23.13 -21.00 11.17
C LEU A 355 23.34 -22.31 10.37
N PRO A 356 22.28 -23.16 10.22
CA PRO A 356 22.35 -24.35 9.39
C PRO A 356 22.73 -24.01 7.94
N ARG A 357 23.36 -24.96 7.23
CA ARG A 357 23.77 -24.79 5.81
C ARG A 357 22.65 -24.45 4.83
N SER A 358 21.40 -24.68 5.20
CA SER A 358 20.23 -24.32 4.40
C SER A 358 19.87 -22.83 4.48
N TYR A 359 20.61 -22.04 5.27
CA TYR A 359 20.42 -20.61 5.38
C TYR A 359 21.45 -19.84 4.55
N TYR A 360 20.97 -18.86 3.80
CA TYR A 360 21.77 -17.91 3.05
C TYR A 360 21.76 -16.58 3.79
N ARG A 361 22.92 -16.10 4.20
CA ARG A 361 23.06 -14.75 4.75
C ARG A 361 23.20 -13.78 3.58
N ILE A 362 22.34 -12.77 3.55
CA ILE A 362 22.35 -11.69 2.55
C ILE A 362 22.53 -10.39 3.31
N TYR A 363 23.61 -9.69 3.02
CA TYR A 363 23.91 -8.41 3.62
C TYR A 363 23.13 -7.31 2.89
N ASP A 364 22.68 -6.29 3.65
CA ASP A 364 22.00 -5.15 3.06
C ASP A 364 22.95 -4.40 2.10
N GLY A 365 22.39 -3.96 0.97
CA GLY A 365 23.19 -3.36 -0.10
C GLY A 365 23.83 -4.34 -1.07
N GLU A 366 23.89 -5.63 -0.78
CA GLU A 366 24.46 -6.64 -1.67
C GLU A 366 23.40 -7.36 -2.50
N SER A 367 23.81 -7.82 -3.69
CA SER A 367 23.04 -8.76 -4.51
C SER A 367 23.40 -10.20 -4.17
N ALA A 368 22.47 -11.12 -4.34
CA ALA A 368 22.72 -12.55 -4.13
C ALA A 368 22.04 -13.39 -5.19
N ASN A 369 22.67 -14.53 -5.52
CA ASN A 369 22.06 -15.58 -6.33
C ASN A 369 21.97 -16.86 -5.52
N ILE A 370 20.80 -17.46 -5.48
CA ILE A 370 20.51 -18.70 -4.74
C ILE A 370 20.13 -19.77 -5.75
N TYR A 371 20.82 -20.91 -5.70
CA TYR A 371 20.64 -22.03 -6.61
C TYR A 371 20.27 -23.29 -5.83
N LEU A 372 19.17 -23.93 -6.24
CA LEU A 372 18.82 -25.30 -5.87
C LEU A 372 18.61 -26.09 -7.17
N ASP A 373 18.57 -27.42 -7.10
CA ASP A 373 18.23 -28.20 -8.27
C ASP A 373 16.83 -27.86 -8.81
N GLY A 374 16.77 -27.31 -10.03
CA GLY A 374 15.54 -26.84 -10.68
C GLY A 374 14.98 -25.50 -10.16
N PHE A 375 15.74 -24.74 -9.35
CA PHE A 375 15.34 -23.43 -8.85
C PHE A 375 16.49 -22.44 -8.81
N GLU A 376 16.21 -21.22 -9.25
CA GLU A 376 17.10 -20.08 -9.13
C GLU A 376 16.36 -18.87 -8.55
N ALA A 377 17.00 -18.13 -7.66
CA ALA A 377 16.53 -16.83 -7.21
C ALA A 377 17.62 -15.79 -7.35
N GLU A 378 17.30 -14.68 -8.02
CA GLU A 378 18.14 -13.50 -8.16
C GLU A 378 17.62 -12.39 -7.24
N VAL A 379 18.44 -12.03 -6.26
CA VAL A 379 18.16 -11.01 -5.25
C VAL A 379 18.97 -9.77 -5.61
N PRO A 380 18.35 -8.65 -6.03
CA PRO A 380 19.08 -7.43 -6.36
C PRO A 380 19.59 -6.71 -5.11
N GLU A 381 20.58 -5.83 -5.29
CA GLU A 381 21.05 -4.92 -4.25
C GLU A 381 19.90 -4.18 -3.58
N TYR A 382 19.94 -4.01 -2.26
CA TYR A 382 18.90 -3.36 -1.47
C TYR A 382 17.51 -4.02 -1.61
N ALA A 383 17.47 -5.35 -1.78
CA ALA A 383 16.20 -6.09 -1.79
C ALA A 383 15.59 -6.21 -0.39
N PHE A 384 16.39 -6.11 0.64
CA PHE A 384 15.97 -6.10 2.04
C PHE A 384 16.19 -4.72 2.69
N TYR A 385 15.78 -4.57 3.93
CA TYR A 385 15.92 -3.35 4.72
C TYR A 385 17.10 -3.41 5.69
N LYS A 386 17.63 -4.60 5.92
CA LYS A 386 18.78 -4.92 6.78
C LYS A 386 19.32 -6.29 6.40
N ASP A 387 20.43 -6.70 7.00
CA ASP A 387 20.97 -8.05 6.91
C ASP A 387 19.91 -9.10 7.26
N VAL A 388 19.82 -10.13 6.45
CA VAL A 388 18.86 -11.23 6.66
C VAL A 388 19.53 -12.60 6.49
N ALA A 389 19.02 -13.57 7.22
CA ALA A 389 19.32 -14.97 6.98
C ALA A 389 18.05 -15.66 6.50
N ILE A 390 18.01 -16.10 5.25
CA ILE A 390 16.86 -16.75 4.64
C ILE A 390 17.13 -18.22 4.37
N LYS A 391 16.16 -19.06 4.73
CA LYS A 391 16.21 -20.49 4.42
C LYS A 391 15.86 -20.71 2.95
N ALA A 392 16.66 -21.50 2.25
CA ALA A 392 16.32 -22.02 0.93
C ALA A 392 16.34 -23.55 0.96
N ALA A 393 15.23 -24.18 0.56
CA ALA A 393 15.08 -25.63 0.64
C ALA A 393 14.07 -26.15 -0.38
N GLN A 394 14.26 -27.39 -0.81
CA GLN A 394 13.28 -28.19 -1.55
C GLN A 394 12.24 -28.73 -0.57
N ILE A 395 10.97 -28.77 -0.99
CA ILE A 395 9.84 -29.27 -0.20
C ILE A 395 9.04 -30.27 -1.03
N ASP A 396 8.82 -31.47 -0.49
CA ASP A 396 8.11 -32.56 -1.16
C ASP A 396 6.61 -32.63 -0.83
N THR A 397 6.11 -31.74 0.03
CA THR A 397 4.76 -31.87 0.64
C THR A 397 3.62 -31.25 -0.16
N ILE A 398 3.87 -30.64 -1.33
CA ILE A 398 2.81 -30.06 -2.17
C ILE A 398 2.49 -31.03 -3.31
N ASN A 399 1.25 -31.49 -3.35
CA ASN A 399 0.75 -32.38 -4.41
C ASN A 399 0.31 -31.59 -5.65
N ASN A 400 0.25 -32.26 -6.81
CA ASN A 400 -0.22 -31.71 -8.08
C ASN A 400 0.60 -30.51 -8.58
N ILE A 401 1.92 -30.54 -8.36
CA ILE A 401 2.86 -29.55 -8.92
C ILE A 401 3.53 -30.07 -10.19
N PHE A 402 3.93 -29.15 -11.04
CA PHE A 402 4.54 -29.40 -12.36
C PHE A 402 6.04 -29.07 -12.40
N SER A 403 6.63 -28.68 -11.28
CA SER A 403 8.07 -28.69 -10.97
C SER A 403 8.43 -29.98 -10.21
N ASN A 404 9.71 -30.38 -10.18
CA ASN A 404 10.13 -31.57 -9.44
C ASN A 404 9.85 -31.45 -7.95
N PHE A 405 10.07 -30.24 -7.40
CA PHE A 405 9.85 -29.90 -6.00
C PHE A 405 9.08 -28.58 -5.89
N ALA A 406 8.50 -28.31 -4.74
CA ALA A 406 8.23 -26.95 -4.31
C ALA A 406 9.49 -26.38 -3.63
N TYR A 407 9.69 -25.09 -3.71
CA TYR A 407 10.91 -24.42 -3.24
C TYR A 407 10.56 -23.36 -2.21
N GLN A 408 11.03 -23.56 -0.98
CA GLN A 408 10.96 -22.53 0.05
C GLN A 408 12.12 -21.56 -0.14
N LEU A 409 11.83 -20.27 -0.13
CA LEU A 409 12.80 -19.17 -0.04
C LEU A 409 12.34 -18.19 1.03
N GLY A 410 12.93 -18.26 2.22
CA GLY A 410 12.53 -17.48 3.37
C GLY A 410 11.07 -17.74 3.81
N ASN A 411 10.44 -16.73 4.36
CA ASN A 411 9.02 -16.72 4.75
C ASN A 411 8.43 -15.32 4.62
N GLU A 412 7.11 -15.20 4.72
CA GLU A 412 6.37 -13.94 4.58
C GLU A 412 6.69 -12.89 5.64
N GLU A 413 7.32 -13.27 6.76
CA GLU A 413 7.67 -12.37 7.86
C GLU A 413 8.88 -11.49 7.56
N ILE A 414 9.64 -11.82 6.51
CA ILE A 414 10.80 -11.05 6.06
C ILE A 414 10.35 -10.18 4.88
N PRO A 415 10.25 -8.86 5.06
CA PRO A 415 9.76 -7.97 4.00
C PRO A 415 10.81 -7.76 2.92
N LEU A 416 10.37 -7.71 1.67
CA LEU A 416 11.18 -7.30 0.54
C LEU A 416 10.95 -5.81 0.22
N HIS A 417 12.04 -5.05 0.08
CA HIS A 417 12.00 -3.67 -0.42
C HIS A 417 11.88 -3.64 -1.95
N LYS A 418 12.65 -4.48 -2.63
CA LYS A 418 12.58 -4.65 -4.09
C LYS A 418 12.06 -6.03 -4.45
N LYS A 419 11.55 -6.16 -5.67
CA LYS A 419 11.21 -7.47 -6.21
C LYS A 419 12.47 -8.30 -6.46
N ILE A 420 12.37 -9.59 -6.20
CA ILE A 420 13.34 -10.61 -6.59
C ILE A 420 12.82 -11.33 -7.83
N THR A 421 13.74 -11.92 -8.62
CA THR A 421 13.39 -12.81 -9.73
C THR A 421 13.52 -14.25 -9.26
N VAL A 422 12.51 -15.07 -9.51
CA VAL A 422 12.54 -16.51 -9.26
C VAL A 422 12.35 -17.25 -10.58
N ARG A 423 13.15 -18.31 -10.78
CA ARG A 423 13.09 -19.20 -11.96
C ARG A 423 12.92 -20.63 -11.49
N LEU A 424 11.96 -21.33 -12.08
CA LEU A 424 11.64 -22.72 -11.76
C LEU A 424 11.64 -23.56 -13.04
N MET A 425 12.28 -24.75 -12.96
CA MET A 425 12.29 -25.69 -14.07
C MET A 425 11.04 -26.59 -14.01
N PRO A 426 10.24 -26.65 -15.08
CA PRO A 426 9.14 -27.60 -15.16
C PRO A 426 9.69 -29.05 -15.28
N LYS A 427 8.89 -30.04 -14.91
CA LYS A 427 9.20 -31.44 -15.22
C LYS A 427 9.39 -31.62 -16.72
N ASN A 428 10.29 -32.50 -17.14
CA ASN A 428 10.69 -32.66 -18.54
C ASN A 428 9.52 -32.88 -19.50
N GLU A 429 8.50 -33.62 -19.09
CA GLU A 429 7.29 -33.89 -19.89
C GLU A 429 6.38 -32.68 -20.11
N PHE A 430 6.62 -31.58 -19.38
CA PHE A 430 5.83 -30.34 -19.46
C PHE A 430 6.61 -29.14 -20.01
N VAL A 431 7.85 -29.33 -20.43
CA VAL A 431 8.65 -28.25 -21.03
C VAL A 431 7.95 -27.75 -22.30
N GLY A 432 7.66 -26.44 -22.38
CA GLY A 432 6.95 -25.81 -23.49
C GLY A 432 5.43 -25.79 -23.36
N ASP A 433 4.86 -26.31 -22.28
CA ASP A 433 3.43 -26.19 -21.99
C ASP A 433 3.07 -24.77 -21.55
N SER A 434 2.36 -24.03 -22.39
CA SER A 434 1.97 -22.64 -22.15
C SER A 434 0.96 -22.44 -21.02
N SER A 435 0.34 -23.50 -20.54
CA SER A 435 -0.61 -23.47 -19.43
C SER A 435 0.03 -23.47 -18.05
N LEU A 436 1.38 -23.60 -18.00
CA LEU A 436 2.13 -23.56 -16.76
C LEU A 436 2.39 -22.13 -16.28
N TYR A 437 2.47 -21.98 -14.96
CA TYR A 437 2.86 -20.71 -14.32
C TYR A 437 3.54 -20.95 -12.98
N ILE A 438 4.36 -20.00 -12.54
CA ILE A 438 4.89 -20.00 -11.18
C ILE A 438 3.79 -19.53 -10.24
N ALA A 439 3.50 -20.36 -9.25
CA ALA A 439 2.59 -20.08 -8.16
C ALA A 439 3.33 -19.87 -6.85
N TYR A 440 2.72 -19.05 -5.99
CA TYR A 440 3.07 -18.85 -4.60
C TYR A 440 1.88 -19.28 -3.73
N LYS A 441 2.16 -20.03 -2.66
CA LYS A 441 1.14 -20.45 -1.70
C LYS A 441 1.05 -19.42 -0.57
N ASN A 442 -0.07 -18.69 -0.50
CA ASN A 442 -0.30 -17.70 0.55
C ASN A 442 -0.71 -18.35 1.88
N LYS A 443 -0.83 -17.55 2.96
CA LYS A 443 -1.23 -18.01 4.31
C LYS A 443 -2.58 -18.72 4.36
N LYS A 444 -3.49 -18.39 3.45
CA LYS A 444 -4.80 -19.05 3.34
C LYS A 444 -4.73 -20.39 2.63
N GLY A 445 -3.55 -20.76 2.10
CA GLY A 445 -3.36 -21.96 1.31
C GLY A 445 -3.76 -21.81 -0.17
N GLU A 446 -4.12 -20.60 -0.60
CA GLU A 446 -4.50 -20.29 -2.00
C GLU A 446 -3.23 -20.18 -2.86
N PHE A 447 -3.34 -20.57 -4.13
CA PHE A 447 -2.28 -20.44 -5.12
C PHE A 447 -2.42 -19.10 -5.84
N VAL A 448 -1.41 -18.27 -5.71
CA VAL A 448 -1.36 -16.94 -6.32
C VAL A 448 -0.46 -17.00 -7.55
N PHE A 449 -0.98 -16.60 -8.70
CA PHE A 449 -0.24 -16.46 -9.95
C PHE A 449 0.86 -15.38 -9.79
N LEU A 450 2.11 -15.73 -10.14
CA LEU A 450 3.24 -14.80 -10.14
C LEU A 450 3.71 -14.45 -11.56
N GLY A 451 3.68 -15.41 -12.49
CA GLY A 451 4.11 -15.23 -13.86
C GLY A 451 4.28 -16.55 -14.60
N ASN A 452 4.31 -16.49 -15.92
CA ASN A 452 4.44 -17.66 -16.81
C ASN A 452 5.42 -17.42 -17.98
N LYS A 453 6.33 -16.45 -17.83
CA LYS A 453 7.29 -16.15 -18.88
C LYS A 453 8.35 -17.26 -18.96
N MET A 454 8.46 -17.92 -20.13
CA MET A 454 9.52 -18.88 -20.38
C MET A 454 10.83 -18.16 -20.75
N VAL A 455 11.91 -18.51 -20.08
CA VAL A 455 13.28 -18.06 -20.37
C VAL A 455 14.16 -19.31 -20.40
N ASP A 456 14.67 -19.65 -21.56
CA ASP A 456 15.37 -20.92 -21.83
C ASP A 456 14.50 -22.14 -21.41
N SER A 457 14.92 -22.93 -20.44
CA SER A 457 14.16 -24.06 -19.90
C SER A 457 13.43 -23.77 -18.58
N TYR A 458 13.43 -22.52 -18.11
CA TYR A 458 12.82 -22.10 -16.87
C TYR A 458 11.59 -21.23 -17.11
N LEU A 459 10.59 -21.35 -16.25
CA LEU A 459 9.60 -20.30 -16.03
C LEU A 459 10.21 -19.23 -15.12
N GLU A 460 9.99 -17.95 -15.46
CA GLU A 460 10.49 -16.79 -14.74
C GLU A 460 9.34 -15.93 -14.22
N ALA A 461 9.44 -15.47 -12.98
CA ALA A 461 8.53 -14.50 -12.38
C ALA A 461 9.26 -13.53 -11.45
N MET A 462 8.71 -12.33 -11.29
CA MET A 462 9.17 -11.36 -10.30
C MET A 462 8.18 -11.29 -9.14
N THR A 463 8.68 -11.39 -7.91
CA THR A 463 7.86 -11.36 -6.70
C THR A 463 8.40 -10.38 -5.66
N ASN A 464 7.53 -9.87 -4.80
CA ASN A 464 7.86 -9.07 -3.63
C ASN A 464 7.49 -9.75 -2.31
N VAL A 465 7.26 -11.04 -2.35
CA VAL A 465 6.92 -11.87 -1.19
C VAL A 465 7.85 -13.07 -1.14
N LEU A 466 8.45 -13.36 0.00
CA LEU A 466 9.18 -14.61 0.26
C LEU A 466 8.20 -15.70 0.71
N GLY A 467 8.54 -16.97 0.42
CA GLY A 467 7.70 -18.09 0.81
C GLY A 467 7.93 -19.33 -0.05
N THR A 468 6.87 -20.07 -0.34
CA THR A 468 6.95 -21.33 -1.08
C THR A 468 6.46 -21.16 -2.51
N TYR A 469 7.33 -21.46 -3.47
CA TYR A 469 7.09 -21.38 -4.91
C TYR A 469 7.06 -22.76 -5.54
N PHE A 470 6.25 -22.93 -6.57
CA PHE A 470 6.15 -24.15 -7.37
C PHE A 470 5.54 -23.83 -8.73
N ILE A 471 5.62 -24.78 -9.66
CA ILE A 471 4.92 -24.66 -10.93
C ILE A 471 3.53 -25.27 -10.80
N ALA A 472 2.51 -24.48 -11.09
CA ALA A 472 1.13 -24.89 -11.23
C ALA A 472 0.72 -24.90 -12.71
N LYS A 473 -0.43 -25.51 -13.00
CA LYS A 473 -1.02 -25.58 -14.33
C LYS A 473 -2.45 -25.11 -14.29
N ASP A 474 -2.78 -24.25 -15.24
CA ASP A 474 -4.15 -23.83 -15.48
C ASP A 474 -4.60 -24.27 -16.88
N SER A 475 -5.47 -25.26 -16.94
CA SER A 475 -6.06 -25.77 -18.18
C SER A 475 -7.56 -25.51 -18.29
N VAL A 476 -8.11 -24.71 -17.37
CA VAL A 476 -9.54 -24.41 -17.29
C VAL A 476 -9.77 -23.00 -17.81
N ALA A 477 -10.59 -22.87 -18.84
CA ALA A 477 -10.94 -21.54 -19.36
C ALA A 477 -11.83 -20.78 -18.36
N PRO A 478 -11.77 -19.43 -18.35
CA PRO A 478 -12.62 -18.59 -17.52
C PRO A 478 -14.11 -18.89 -17.66
N SER A 479 -14.88 -18.56 -16.66
CA SER A 479 -16.33 -18.67 -16.67
C SER A 479 -16.98 -17.37 -17.15
N ILE A 480 -18.12 -17.48 -17.87
CA ILE A 480 -18.94 -16.35 -18.32
C ILE A 480 -20.40 -16.68 -18.00
N LYS A 481 -21.04 -15.81 -17.20
CA LYS A 481 -22.44 -15.99 -16.78
C LYS A 481 -23.22 -14.70 -16.97
N THR A 482 -24.33 -14.77 -17.72
CA THR A 482 -25.24 -13.63 -17.87
C THR A 482 -26.07 -13.44 -16.59
N VAL A 483 -26.20 -12.17 -16.14
CA VAL A 483 -26.87 -11.85 -14.87
C VAL A 483 -28.32 -11.46 -15.07
N ASN A 484 -28.61 -10.57 -16.03
CA ASN A 484 -29.94 -9.97 -16.19
C ASN A 484 -30.58 -10.17 -17.56
N PHE A 485 -29.99 -11.02 -18.41
CA PHE A 485 -30.54 -11.36 -19.72
C PHE A 485 -30.28 -12.84 -20.07
N LYS A 486 -31.04 -13.36 -21.06
CA LYS A 486 -30.89 -14.71 -21.64
C LYS A 486 -30.89 -14.58 -23.15
N SER A 487 -30.70 -15.69 -23.87
CA SER A 487 -30.85 -15.71 -25.34
C SER A 487 -32.23 -15.21 -25.75
N ASN A 488 -32.25 -14.36 -26.78
CA ASN A 488 -33.46 -13.70 -27.33
C ASN A 488 -34.20 -12.80 -26.32
N SER A 489 -33.54 -12.35 -25.24
CA SER A 489 -34.16 -11.39 -24.33
C SER A 489 -34.51 -10.08 -25.06
N SER A 490 -35.73 -9.57 -24.77
CA SER A 490 -36.10 -8.21 -25.15
C SER A 490 -35.40 -7.21 -24.25
N ILE A 491 -34.71 -6.25 -24.84
CA ILE A 491 -33.92 -5.21 -24.14
C ILE A 491 -34.40 -3.82 -24.52
N SER A 492 -34.32 -2.86 -23.60
CA SER A 492 -34.69 -1.45 -23.79
C SER A 492 -33.47 -0.52 -23.76
N GLU A 493 -33.63 0.68 -24.28
CA GLU A 493 -32.55 1.70 -24.39
C GLU A 493 -31.91 2.07 -23.05
N ASN A 494 -32.66 2.00 -21.96
CA ASN A 494 -32.19 2.37 -20.63
C ASN A 494 -31.61 1.18 -19.83
N TRP A 495 -31.45 0.01 -20.47
CA TRP A 495 -30.88 -1.16 -19.83
C TRP A 495 -29.36 -1.15 -19.85
N SER A 496 -28.78 -1.88 -18.91
CA SER A 496 -27.40 -2.33 -18.98
C SER A 496 -27.35 -3.84 -19.07
N LEU A 497 -26.51 -4.38 -19.94
CA LEU A 497 -26.20 -5.82 -19.96
C LEU A 497 -25.15 -6.11 -18.91
N ARG A 498 -25.41 -7.10 -18.06
CA ARG A 498 -24.54 -7.50 -16.95
C ARG A 498 -24.08 -8.93 -17.13
N VAL A 499 -22.76 -9.12 -17.10
CA VAL A 499 -22.10 -10.41 -17.27
C VAL A 499 -21.09 -10.61 -16.15
N GLU A 500 -21.26 -11.66 -15.37
CA GLU A 500 -20.29 -12.11 -14.38
C GLU A 500 -19.19 -12.89 -15.10
N ILE A 501 -17.93 -12.55 -14.82
CA ILE A 501 -16.76 -13.26 -15.35
C ILE A 501 -15.84 -13.62 -14.20
N ASP A 502 -15.32 -14.85 -14.19
CA ASP A 502 -14.44 -15.35 -13.15
C ASP A 502 -13.44 -16.35 -13.70
N ASP A 503 -12.32 -16.47 -13.00
CA ASP A 503 -11.32 -17.50 -13.24
C ASP A 503 -10.76 -17.99 -11.91
N GLU A 504 -10.79 -19.32 -11.70
CA GLU A 504 -10.34 -19.95 -10.45
C GLU A 504 -8.86 -20.33 -10.50
N GLY A 505 -8.22 -20.26 -11.67
CA GLY A 505 -6.84 -20.65 -11.90
C GLY A 505 -5.86 -19.49 -11.86
N SER A 506 -5.42 -19.08 -13.03
CA SER A 506 -4.40 -18.04 -13.19
C SER A 506 -4.92 -16.61 -13.04
N GLY A 507 -6.25 -16.41 -13.11
CA GLY A 507 -6.91 -15.11 -13.06
C GLY A 507 -7.15 -14.51 -14.44
N ILE A 508 -7.98 -13.46 -14.50
CA ILE A 508 -8.39 -12.83 -15.76
C ILE A 508 -7.32 -11.87 -16.27
N MET A 509 -6.83 -12.10 -17.48
CA MET A 509 -5.91 -11.21 -18.21
C MET A 509 -6.65 -10.17 -19.04
N LYS A 510 -7.68 -10.61 -19.82
CA LYS A 510 -8.38 -9.76 -20.79
C LYS A 510 -9.86 -10.16 -20.90
N TYR A 511 -10.69 -9.16 -21.14
CA TYR A 511 -12.10 -9.35 -21.50
C TYR A 511 -12.47 -8.40 -22.63
N GLU A 512 -13.39 -8.83 -23.50
CA GLU A 512 -13.85 -8.09 -24.65
C GLU A 512 -15.36 -8.37 -24.84
N MET A 513 -16.09 -7.34 -25.24
CA MET A 513 -17.51 -7.46 -25.58
C MET A 513 -17.77 -6.86 -26.96
N TYR A 514 -18.57 -7.54 -27.77
CA TYR A 514 -18.93 -7.12 -29.11
C TYR A 514 -20.43 -7.21 -29.29
N VAL A 515 -20.98 -6.21 -29.98
CA VAL A 515 -22.38 -6.19 -30.44
C VAL A 515 -22.36 -6.05 -31.96
N ASN A 516 -23.03 -6.98 -32.67
CA ASN A 516 -23.03 -7.00 -34.15
C ASN A 516 -21.62 -6.95 -34.74
N ASP A 517 -20.67 -7.67 -34.11
CA ASP A 517 -19.23 -7.73 -34.40
C ASP A 517 -18.45 -6.41 -34.21
N GLU A 518 -19.06 -5.36 -33.70
CA GLU A 518 -18.41 -4.12 -33.30
C GLU A 518 -18.06 -4.17 -31.80
N TRP A 519 -16.83 -3.78 -31.44
CA TRP A 519 -16.41 -3.69 -30.03
C TRP A 519 -17.25 -2.66 -29.27
N VAL A 520 -17.67 -3.00 -28.05
CA VAL A 520 -18.45 -2.11 -27.19
C VAL A 520 -17.81 -1.98 -25.81
N LEU A 521 -17.93 -0.78 -25.23
CA LEU A 521 -17.34 -0.45 -23.94
C LEU A 521 -18.12 -1.15 -22.82
N ALA A 522 -17.54 -2.18 -22.22
CA ALA A 522 -18.02 -2.80 -20.99
C ALA A 522 -17.15 -2.37 -19.80
N ASP A 523 -17.74 -1.64 -18.84
CA ASP A 523 -17.11 -1.27 -17.58
C ASP A 523 -16.90 -2.52 -16.74
N TYR A 524 -15.67 -2.77 -16.25
CA TYR A 524 -15.36 -3.89 -15.38
C TYR A 524 -15.23 -3.48 -13.92
N ASP A 525 -16.07 -4.04 -13.07
CA ASP A 525 -15.94 -3.98 -11.61
C ASP A 525 -15.28 -5.27 -11.12
N ALA A 526 -13.96 -5.23 -10.89
CA ALA A 526 -13.17 -6.39 -10.50
C ALA A 526 -13.58 -6.96 -9.13
N LYS A 527 -14.07 -6.11 -8.19
CA LYS A 527 -14.53 -6.54 -6.85
C LYS A 527 -15.80 -7.38 -6.93
N LYS A 528 -16.65 -7.08 -7.90
CA LYS A 528 -17.91 -7.81 -8.16
C LYS A 528 -17.77 -8.84 -9.27
N LYS A 529 -16.59 -8.93 -9.91
CA LYS A 529 -16.33 -9.79 -11.07
C LYS A 529 -17.33 -9.53 -12.21
N LEU A 530 -17.75 -8.27 -12.39
CA LEU A 530 -18.91 -7.89 -13.19
C LEU A 530 -18.53 -6.96 -14.34
N LEU A 531 -18.86 -7.36 -15.57
CA LEU A 531 -18.89 -6.51 -16.76
C LEU A 531 -20.27 -5.85 -16.88
N VAL A 532 -20.28 -4.54 -17.15
CA VAL A 532 -21.51 -3.76 -17.35
C VAL A 532 -21.40 -2.97 -18.64
N TYR A 533 -22.19 -3.34 -19.65
CA TYR A 533 -22.35 -2.58 -20.89
C TYR A 533 -23.64 -1.75 -20.82
N GLN A 534 -23.49 -0.43 -20.88
CA GLN A 534 -24.63 0.49 -21.00
C GLN A 534 -25.07 0.53 -22.46
N ILE A 535 -26.32 0.14 -22.72
CA ILE A 535 -26.86 0.08 -24.08
C ILE A 535 -26.75 1.46 -24.76
N ASP A 536 -26.18 1.47 -25.95
CA ASP A 536 -25.99 2.65 -26.79
C ASP A 536 -26.37 2.37 -28.27
N ASN A 537 -25.87 3.19 -29.20
CA ASN A 537 -26.23 3.11 -30.61
C ASN A 537 -25.74 1.85 -31.36
N HIS A 538 -24.88 1.01 -30.75
CA HIS A 538 -24.43 -0.25 -31.34
C HIS A 538 -25.56 -1.30 -31.33
N ILE A 539 -26.48 -1.22 -30.35
CA ILE A 539 -27.68 -2.03 -30.32
C ILE A 539 -28.73 -1.44 -31.30
N LYS A 540 -29.00 -2.12 -32.41
CA LYS A 540 -29.95 -1.68 -33.43
C LYS A 540 -31.37 -2.20 -33.12
N LYS A 541 -32.39 -1.63 -33.77
CA LYS A 541 -33.76 -2.20 -33.71
C LYS A 541 -33.79 -3.60 -34.36
N GLY A 542 -34.46 -4.55 -33.72
CA GLY A 542 -34.54 -5.94 -34.16
C GLY A 542 -33.49 -6.82 -33.50
N HIS A 543 -33.00 -7.82 -34.21
CA HIS A 543 -32.03 -8.79 -33.71
C HIS A 543 -30.61 -8.21 -33.66
N ASN A 544 -29.94 -8.47 -32.55
CA ASN A 544 -28.54 -8.11 -32.36
C ASN A 544 -27.76 -9.32 -31.86
N SER A 545 -26.54 -9.53 -32.38
CA SER A 545 -25.62 -10.52 -31.83
C SER A 545 -24.82 -9.90 -30.67
N LEU A 546 -24.63 -10.67 -29.61
CA LEU A 546 -23.71 -10.31 -28.50
C LEU A 546 -22.66 -11.39 -28.40
N LYS A 547 -21.39 -10.99 -28.33
CA LYS A 547 -20.24 -11.88 -28.10
C LYS A 547 -19.40 -11.34 -26.95
N VAL A 548 -19.11 -12.19 -25.96
CA VAL A 548 -18.22 -11.90 -24.84
C VAL A 548 -17.05 -12.87 -24.89
N ILE A 549 -15.84 -12.35 -24.81
CA ILE A 549 -14.60 -13.13 -24.80
C ILE A 549 -13.87 -12.83 -23.51
N VAL A 550 -13.46 -13.86 -22.78
CA VAL A 550 -12.61 -13.72 -21.59
C VAL A 550 -11.39 -14.62 -21.75
N THR A 551 -10.22 -14.08 -21.44
CA THR A 551 -8.93 -14.77 -21.51
C THR A 551 -8.25 -14.68 -20.16
N ASP A 552 -7.74 -15.80 -19.62
CA ASP A 552 -6.96 -15.86 -18.39
C ASP A 552 -5.47 -15.50 -18.59
N MET A 553 -4.69 -15.52 -17.51
CA MET A 553 -3.28 -15.11 -17.53
C MET A 553 -2.36 -16.10 -18.27
N VAL A 554 -2.78 -17.35 -18.48
CA VAL A 554 -2.01 -18.33 -19.26
C VAL A 554 -2.52 -18.47 -20.69
N GLY A 555 -3.64 -17.79 -21.06
CA GLY A 555 -4.14 -17.69 -22.42
C GLY A 555 -5.32 -18.60 -22.75
N ASN A 556 -5.92 -19.34 -21.77
CA ASN A 556 -7.16 -20.07 -22.02
C ASN A 556 -8.30 -19.08 -22.29
N LYS A 557 -9.17 -19.42 -23.26
CA LYS A 557 -10.25 -18.53 -23.70
C LYS A 557 -11.63 -19.16 -23.54
N LYS A 558 -12.57 -18.35 -23.06
CA LYS A 558 -14.00 -18.63 -23.13
C LYS A 558 -14.68 -17.62 -24.03
N VAL A 559 -15.54 -18.13 -24.92
CA VAL A 559 -16.39 -17.31 -25.79
C VAL A 559 -17.84 -17.63 -25.48
N TYR A 560 -18.62 -16.60 -25.19
CA TYR A 560 -20.07 -16.69 -25.06
C TYR A 560 -20.73 -15.86 -26.17
N THR A 561 -21.66 -16.46 -26.89
CA THR A 561 -22.44 -15.80 -27.96
C THR A 561 -23.94 -15.98 -27.71
N THR A 562 -24.71 -14.93 -27.98
CA THR A 562 -26.16 -14.95 -27.86
C THR A 562 -26.81 -13.92 -28.79
N THR A 563 -28.12 -13.96 -28.95
CA THR A 563 -28.89 -12.94 -29.64
C THR A 563 -29.77 -12.18 -28.64
N LEU A 564 -29.99 -10.90 -28.94
CA LEU A 564 -30.84 -10.00 -28.17
C LEU A 564 -31.83 -9.32 -29.11
N GLN A 565 -33.01 -8.96 -28.63
CA GLN A 565 -34.07 -8.31 -29.38
C GLN A 565 -34.30 -6.88 -28.83
N ARG A 566 -34.17 -5.84 -29.67
CA ARG A 566 -34.53 -4.47 -29.32
C ARG A 566 -35.72 -3.95 -30.08
#